data_6149d5fc10b42ea2ba60b685205c8ff7
#
_entry.id   6149d5fc10b42ea2ba60b685205c8ff7
#
_cell.length_a   1.000
_cell.length_b   1.000
_cell.length_c   1.000
_cell.angle_alpha   90.00
_cell.angle_beta   90.00
_cell.angle_gamma   90.00
#
_symmetry.space_group_name_H-M   'P 1'
#
loop_
_entity.id
_entity.type
_entity.pdbx_description
1 polymer ?
#
loop_
_entity_poly.entity_id
_entity_poly.type
_entity_poly.pdbx_seq_one_letter_code
_entity_poly.pdbx_strand_id
1 'polypeptide(L)'
;FASLRRIIMNKIAIIIPSRLKAARLPNKPLELINNKEMILHVYEAAKKTKTGEVYVATPDQKIIDLIKRNGGKAVLTSLDHQTGTDRIYEVFKNQLNNNPDIVVNLQGDMPNIDPESIINLITYMNEGKCDIGTLSSSFSSDKEIADENNVKVAVSDKLKINKFCQAIDFFRKEEKNYKYFYHHIGIYAFTNKAL
;
A
#
# COMPACT_ATOMS: atom_id res chain seq x y z
N PHE A 1 -11.24 32.27 25.14
CA PHE A 1 -10.91 32.23 23.70
C PHE A 1 -10.39 30.81 23.37
N ALA A 2 -11.30 29.93 22.98
CA ALA A 2 -10.92 28.61 22.48
C ALA A 2 -10.35 28.82 21.07
N SER A 3 -9.04 28.59 20.91
CA SER A 3 -8.36 28.52 19.63
C SER A 3 -8.98 27.37 18.84
N LEU A 4 -9.77 27.69 17.81
CA LEU A 4 -10.13 26.77 16.74
C LEU A 4 -8.82 26.37 16.04
N ARG A 5 -8.18 25.29 16.46
CA ARG A 5 -7.16 24.62 15.63
C ARG A 5 -7.88 24.18 14.37
N ARG A 6 -7.64 24.90 13.29
CA ARG A 6 -8.03 24.49 11.95
C ARG A 6 -7.44 23.09 11.77
N ILE A 7 -8.28 22.06 11.75
CA ILE A 7 -7.84 20.70 11.41
C ILE A 7 -7.40 20.79 9.96
N ILE A 8 -6.10 20.94 9.75
CA ILE A 8 -5.50 20.83 8.41
C ILE A 8 -5.65 19.36 8.07
N MET A 9 -6.63 19.03 7.24
CA MET A 9 -6.77 17.68 6.72
C MET A 9 -5.60 17.46 5.75
N ASN A 10 -4.73 16.52 6.06
CA ASN A 10 -3.62 16.12 5.19
C ASN A 10 -4.15 15.71 3.82
N LYS A 11 -3.46 16.14 2.77
CA LYS A 11 -3.73 15.71 1.40
C LYS A 11 -3.18 14.31 1.21
N ILE A 12 -4.04 13.37 0.86
CA ILE A 12 -3.68 11.96 0.73
C ILE A 12 -3.78 11.52 -0.72
N ALA A 13 -2.77 10.80 -1.19
CA ALA A 13 -2.80 10.07 -2.44
C ALA A 13 -2.58 8.57 -2.19
N ILE A 14 -3.47 7.73 -2.71
CA ILE A 14 -3.27 6.28 -2.77
C ILE A 14 -2.79 5.97 -4.19
N ILE A 15 -1.58 5.43 -4.31
CA ILE A 15 -0.98 5.09 -5.60
C ILE A 15 -0.77 3.59 -5.67
N ILE A 16 -1.32 2.97 -6.71
CA ILE A 16 -1.31 1.53 -6.95
C ILE A 16 -0.31 1.23 -8.06
N PRO A 17 0.93 0.80 -7.74
CA PRO A 17 1.88 0.39 -8.77
C PRO A 17 1.42 -0.93 -9.40
N SER A 18 1.47 -1.00 -10.73
CA SER A 18 1.07 -2.19 -11.48
C SER A 18 1.88 -2.33 -12.76
N ARG A 19 2.16 -3.57 -13.18
CA ARG A 19 2.79 -3.87 -14.48
C ARG A 19 2.38 -5.26 -14.98
N LEU A 20 2.29 -5.42 -16.30
CA LEU A 20 1.96 -6.71 -16.93
C LEU A 20 3.12 -7.70 -16.88
N LYS A 21 4.36 -7.20 -16.97
CA LYS A 21 5.56 -8.03 -16.93
C LYS A 21 5.83 -8.50 -15.50
N ALA A 22 5.44 -9.73 -15.21
CA ALA A 22 5.73 -10.42 -13.94
C ALA A 22 6.34 -11.79 -14.24
N ALA A 23 7.41 -12.17 -13.51
CA ALA A 23 8.13 -13.42 -13.76
C ALA A 23 7.29 -14.67 -13.47
N ARG A 24 6.47 -14.65 -12.41
CA ARG A 24 5.66 -15.79 -11.97
C ARG A 24 4.31 -15.92 -12.67
N LEU A 25 3.65 -14.81 -12.96
CA LEU A 25 2.33 -14.79 -13.61
C LEU A 25 2.24 -13.56 -14.53
N PRO A 26 2.59 -13.69 -15.83
CA PRO A 26 2.40 -12.61 -16.81
C PRO A 26 0.94 -12.15 -16.85
N ASN A 27 0.72 -10.87 -17.08
CA ASN A 27 -0.61 -10.23 -17.14
C ASN A 27 -1.45 -10.33 -15.85
N LYS A 28 -0.86 -10.74 -14.73
CA LYS A 28 -1.54 -10.90 -13.42
C LYS A 28 -2.56 -9.79 -13.11
N PRO A 29 -2.29 -8.49 -13.33
CA PRO A 29 -3.26 -7.42 -13.04
C PRO A 29 -4.58 -7.51 -13.84
N LEU A 30 -4.54 -8.16 -15.00
CA LEU A 30 -5.70 -8.31 -15.90
C LEU A 30 -6.40 -9.67 -15.75
N GLU A 31 -5.89 -10.56 -14.89
CA GLU A 31 -6.55 -11.83 -14.59
C GLU A 31 -7.89 -11.59 -13.89
N LEU A 32 -8.88 -12.42 -14.24
CA LEU A 32 -10.23 -12.24 -13.73
C LEU A 32 -10.44 -12.94 -12.38
N ILE A 33 -10.94 -12.20 -11.42
CA ILE A 33 -11.47 -12.70 -10.16
C ILE A 33 -12.97 -12.36 -10.15
N ASN A 34 -13.84 -13.38 -10.15
CA ASN A 34 -15.28 -13.20 -10.24
C ASN A 34 -15.71 -12.26 -11.40
N ASN A 35 -15.19 -12.53 -12.61
CA ASN A 35 -15.47 -11.79 -13.85
C ASN A 35 -15.05 -10.31 -13.85
N LYS A 36 -14.10 -9.92 -12.98
CA LYS A 36 -13.53 -8.57 -12.93
C LYS A 36 -12.02 -8.67 -12.81
N GLU A 37 -11.29 -7.82 -13.51
CA GLU A 37 -9.84 -7.80 -13.47
C GLU A 37 -9.30 -7.51 -12.07
N MET A 38 -8.26 -8.22 -11.66
CA MET A 38 -7.67 -8.13 -10.33
C MET A 38 -7.35 -6.67 -9.93
N ILE A 39 -6.80 -5.89 -10.85
CA ILE A 39 -6.44 -4.49 -10.56
C ILE A 39 -7.65 -3.61 -10.26
N LEU A 40 -8.83 -3.91 -10.83
CA LEU A 40 -10.06 -3.18 -10.52
C LEU A 40 -10.56 -3.45 -9.11
N HIS A 41 -10.41 -4.68 -8.59
CA HIS A 41 -10.73 -4.96 -7.18
C HIS A 41 -9.91 -4.09 -6.24
N VAL A 42 -8.59 -4.00 -6.48
CA VAL A 42 -7.69 -3.16 -5.67
C VAL A 42 -8.06 -1.68 -5.79
N TYR A 43 -8.28 -1.21 -7.02
CA TYR A 43 -8.66 0.18 -7.28
C TYR A 43 -9.98 0.56 -6.57
N GLU A 44 -11.00 -0.29 -6.67
CA GLU A 44 -12.30 -0.07 -6.02
C GLU A 44 -12.18 -0.10 -4.48
N ALA A 45 -11.38 -1.01 -3.91
CA ALA A 45 -11.12 -1.04 -2.48
C ALA A 45 -10.50 0.27 -2.01
N ALA A 46 -9.49 0.78 -2.73
CA ALA A 46 -8.89 2.08 -2.46
C ALA A 46 -9.89 3.23 -2.57
N LYS A 47 -10.75 3.24 -3.59
CA LYS A 47 -11.80 4.26 -3.77
C LYS A 47 -12.84 4.25 -2.66
N LYS A 48 -13.20 3.08 -2.13
CA LYS A 48 -14.15 2.94 -1.02
C LYS A 48 -13.69 3.61 0.26
N THR A 49 -12.39 3.81 0.44
CA THR A 49 -11.85 4.50 1.63
C THR A 49 -12.30 5.95 1.73
N LYS A 50 -12.52 6.62 0.59
CA LYS A 50 -12.86 8.06 0.48
C LYS A 50 -11.88 8.98 1.21
N THR A 51 -10.65 8.52 1.45
CA THR A 51 -9.63 9.26 2.21
C THR A 51 -8.80 10.21 1.35
N GLY A 52 -8.73 9.97 0.03
CA GLY A 52 -7.93 10.79 -0.88
C GLY A 52 -8.08 10.38 -2.34
N GLU A 53 -7.24 10.95 -3.17
CA GLU A 53 -7.19 10.64 -4.60
C GLU A 53 -6.51 9.29 -4.84
N VAL A 54 -7.06 8.48 -5.77
CA VAL A 54 -6.53 7.16 -6.11
C VAL A 54 -6.01 7.15 -7.53
N TYR A 55 -4.77 6.70 -7.70
CA TYR A 55 -4.09 6.57 -8.99
C TYR A 55 -3.55 5.16 -9.21
N VAL A 56 -3.62 4.67 -10.44
CA VAL A 56 -2.86 3.48 -10.85
C VAL A 56 -1.63 3.95 -11.62
N ALA A 57 -0.44 3.57 -11.15
CA ALA A 57 0.85 3.89 -11.77
C ALA A 57 1.34 2.69 -12.57
N THR A 58 1.48 2.81 -13.89
CA THR A 58 1.78 1.66 -14.75
C THR A 58 2.52 2.08 -16.03
N PRO A 59 3.43 1.26 -16.56
CA PRO A 59 4.02 1.47 -17.89
C PRO A 59 3.13 0.92 -19.00
N ASP A 60 2.02 0.26 -18.69
CA ASP A 60 1.27 -0.56 -19.64
C ASP A 60 -0.03 0.14 -20.07
N GLN A 61 -0.13 0.49 -21.35
CA GLN A 61 -1.28 1.19 -21.93
C GLN A 61 -2.60 0.43 -21.70
N LYS A 62 -2.58 -0.92 -21.76
CA LYS A 62 -3.76 -1.75 -21.51
C LYS A 62 -4.36 -1.52 -20.10
N ILE A 63 -3.50 -1.36 -19.08
CA ILE A 63 -3.96 -1.08 -17.73
C ILE A 63 -4.52 0.35 -17.66
N ILE A 64 -3.86 1.32 -18.30
CA ILE A 64 -4.35 2.71 -18.38
C ILE A 64 -5.76 2.75 -18.96
N ASP A 65 -5.95 2.11 -20.12
CA ASP A 65 -7.23 2.10 -20.82
C ASP A 65 -8.33 1.42 -20.00
N LEU A 66 -7.99 0.31 -19.31
CA LEU A 66 -8.91 -0.39 -18.43
C LEU A 66 -9.38 0.53 -17.27
N ILE A 67 -8.44 1.14 -16.56
CA ILE A 67 -8.75 2.01 -15.41
C ILE A 67 -9.56 3.23 -15.86
N LYS A 68 -9.18 3.88 -16.96
CA LYS A 68 -9.90 5.05 -17.50
C LYS A 68 -11.33 4.69 -17.96
N ARG A 69 -11.52 3.56 -18.62
CA ARG A 69 -12.88 3.07 -19.01
C ARG A 69 -13.78 2.84 -17.81
N ASN A 70 -13.22 2.51 -16.65
CA ASN A 70 -13.95 2.36 -15.39
C ASN A 70 -13.99 3.66 -14.55
N GLY A 71 -13.77 4.83 -15.18
CA GLY A 71 -13.84 6.14 -14.52
C GLY A 71 -12.70 6.42 -13.52
N GLY A 72 -11.62 5.64 -13.61
CA GLY A 72 -10.47 5.75 -12.72
C GLY A 72 -9.38 6.68 -13.27
N LYS A 73 -8.41 6.99 -12.39
CA LYS A 73 -7.20 7.76 -12.73
C LYS A 73 -6.01 6.82 -12.87
N ALA A 74 -5.36 6.85 -14.03
CA ALA A 74 -4.14 6.10 -14.29
C ALA A 74 -3.08 7.00 -14.90
N VAL A 75 -1.82 6.78 -14.51
CA VAL A 75 -0.65 7.54 -14.92
C VAL A 75 0.35 6.61 -15.60
N LEU A 76 0.79 7.00 -16.79
CA LEU A 76 1.86 6.30 -17.51
C LEU A 76 3.20 6.61 -16.82
N THR A 77 3.96 5.57 -16.54
CA THR A 77 5.26 5.67 -15.87
C THR A 77 6.35 4.96 -16.66
N SER A 78 7.63 5.23 -16.36
CA SER A 78 8.74 4.55 -17.01
C SER A 78 8.65 3.01 -16.88
N LEU A 79 9.16 2.33 -17.90
CA LEU A 79 9.36 0.87 -17.89
C LEU A 79 10.49 0.43 -16.94
N ASP A 80 11.46 1.33 -16.66
CA ASP A 80 12.74 1.00 -16.05
C ASP A 80 12.70 0.87 -14.53
N HIS A 81 11.56 1.18 -13.89
CA HIS A 81 11.43 1.07 -12.46
C HIS A 81 11.62 -0.36 -11.95
N GLN A 82 12.56 -0.53 -11.04
CA GLN A 82 12.87 -1.83 -10.41
C GLN A 82 11.82 -2.20 -9.36
N THR A 83 11.31 -1.22 -8.62
CA THR A 83 10.37 -1.43 -7.52
C THR A 83 9.05 -0.68 -7.73
N GLY A 84 8.01 -1.11 -6.99
CA GLY A 84 6.74 -0.38 -6.92
C GLY A 84 6.91 1.00 -6.28
N THR A 85 7.83 1.14 -5.34
CA THR A 85 8.12 2.42 -4.67
C THR A 85 8.72 3.44 -5.62
N ASP A 86 9.67 3.06 -6.49
CA ASP A 86 10.23 3.95 -7.52
C ASP A 86 9.12 4.45 -8.45
N ARG A 87 8.19 3.57 -8.81
CA ARG A 87 7.07 3.89 -9.70
C ARG A 87 6.09 4.89 -9.08
N ILE A 88 5.73 4.70 -7.81
CA ILE A 88 4.85 5.66 -7.13
C ILE A 88 5.55 6.99 -6.89
N TYR A 89 6.87 6.98 -6.66
CA TYR A 89 7.66 8.20 -6.51
C TYR A 89 7.65 9.05 -7.80
N GLU A 90 7.75 8.42 -8.97
CA GLU A 90 7.60 9.13 -10.24
C GLU A 90 6.27 9.87 -10.34
N VAL A 91 5.16 9.20 -9.99
CA VAL A 91 3.82 9.82 -9.99
C VAL A 91 3.73 10.94 -8.97
N PHE A 92 4.23 10.72 -7.76
CA PHE A 92 4.25 11.71 -6.70
C PHE A 92 4.99 12.98 -7.13
N LYS A 93 6.18 12.83 -7.70
CA LYS A 93 7.03 13.95 -8.13
C LYS A 93 6.50 14.66 -9.37
N ASN A 94 6.22 13.90 -10.43
CA ASN A 94 6.01 14.47 -11.76
C ASN A 94 4.54 14.79 -12.05
N GLN A 95 3.60 14.03 -11.47
CA GLN A 95 2.16 14.22 -11.70
C GLN A 95 1.48 14.97 -10.57
N LEU A 96 1.91 14.75 -9.33
CA LEU A 96 1.29 15.34 -8.15
C LEU A 96 2.10 16.52 -7.59
N ASN A 97 3.26 16.85 -8.19
CA ASN A 97 4.12 17.99 -7.81
C ASN A 97 4.47 18.01 -6.30
N ASN A 98 4.72 16.83 -5.71
CA ASN A 98 4.98 16.65 -4.28
C ASN A 98 3.88 17.24 -3.36
N ASN A 99 2.65 17.35 -3.85
CA ASN A 99 1.57 18.02 -3.13
C ASN A 99 0.90 17.18 -2.02
N PRO A 100 0.77 15.82 -2.13
CA PRO A 100 0.25 15.01 -1.03
C PRO A 100 1.15 15.07 0.20
N ASP A 101 0.54 15.18 1.39
CA ASP A 101 1.23 15.10 2.69
C ASP A 101 1.53 13.64 3.05
N ILE A 102 0.62 12.73 2.64
CA ILE A 102 0.75 11.28 2.83
C ILE A 102 0.52 10.57 1.49
N VAL A 103 1.43 9.66 1.15
CA VAL A 103 1.32 8.78 -0.01
C VAL A 103 1.21 7.33 0.44
N VAL A 104 0.13 6.66 0.05
CA VAL A 104 -0.06 5.23 0.29
C VAL A 104 0.36 4.44 -0.94
N ASN A 105 1.32 3.54 -0.78
CA ASN A 105 1.73 2.54 -1.76
C ASN A 105 0.90 1.29 -1.55
N LEU A 106 -0.19 1.13 -2.28
CA LEU A 106 -1.07 -0.03 -2.23
C LEU A 106 -0.72 -0.98 -3.38
N GLN A 107 -0.19 -2.16 -3.07
CA GLN A 107 0.23 -3.10 -4.11
C GLN A 107 -0.94 -3.56 -4.98
N GLY A 108 -0.73 -3.56 -6.32
CA GLY A 108 -1.76 -3.91 -7.31
C GLY A 108 -2.19 -5.38 -7.32
N ASP A 109 -1.64 -6.21 -6.43
CA ASP A 109 -1.96 -7.63 -6.30
C ASP A 109 -2.63 -8.01 -4.96
N MET A 110 -3.30 -7.05 -4.34
CA MET A 110 -4.05 -7.22 -3.08
C MET A 110 -5.57 -7.09 -3.29
N PRO A 111 -6.22 -7.98 -4.09
CA PRO A 111 -7.63 -7.83 -4.46
C PRO A 111 -8.61 -7.94 -3.28
N ASN A 112 -8.18 -8.56 -2.18
CA ASN A 112 -8.98 -8.77 -0.98
C ASN A 112 -8.64 -7.80 0.16
N ILE A 113 -7.90 -6.71 -0.14
CA ILE A 113 -7.58 -5.72 0.90
C ILE A 113 -8.86 -5.08 1.44
N ASP A 114 -8.98 -5.09 2.75
CA ASP A 114 -10.10 -4.43 3.42
C ASP A 114 -9.87 -2.90 3.41
N PRO A 115 -10.82 -2.11 2.88
CA PRO A 115 -10.75 -0.65 2.90
C PRO A 115 -10.53 -0.06 4.30
N GLU A 116 -11.11 -0.68 5.33
CA GLU A 116 -10.95 -0.21 6.72
C GLU A 116 -9.50 -0.31 7.19
N SER A 117 -8.76 -1.33 6.76
CA SER A 117 -7.33 -1.45 7.05
C SER A 117 -6.52 -0.30 6.44
N ILE A 118 -6.88 0.15 5.25
CA ILE A 118 -6.23 1.31 4.60
C ILE A 118 -6.57 2.60 5.38
N ILE A 119 -7.83 2.78 5.78
CA ILE A 119 -8.30 3.91 6.59
C ILE A 119 -7.53 3.98 7.91
N ASN A 120 -7.39 2.86 8.60
CA ASN A 120 -6.68 2.78 9.87
C ASN A 120 -5.21 3.17 9.74
N LEU A 121 -4.52 2.71 8.68
CA LEU A 121 -3.15 3.11 8.38
C LEU A 121 -3.04 4.62 8.16
N ILE A 122 -3.91 5.20 7.32
CA ILE A 122 -3.92 6.64 7.04
C ILE A 122 -4.23 7.45 8.30
N THR A 123 -5.19 7.01 9.10
CA THR A 123 -5.56 7.67 10.37
C THR A 123 -4.37 7.74 11.31
N TYR A 124 -3.63 6.64 11.46
CA TYR A 124 -2.44 6.61 12.29
C TYR A 124 -1.32 7.54 11.74
N MET A 125 -1.11 7.54 10.43
CA MET A 125 -0.14 8.45 9.80
C MET A 125 -0.50 9.93 10.03
N ASN A 126 -1.79 10.25 10.04
CA ASN A 126 -2.27 11.61 10.34
C ASN A 126 -1.97 12.06 11.78
N GLU A 127 -1.70 11.15 12.70
CA GLU A 127 -1.25 11.49 14.06
C GLU A 127 0.19 12.01 14.10
N GLY A 128 0.94 11.90 12.99
CA GLY A 128 2.29 12.43 12.85
C GLY A 128 3.35 11.74 13.71
N LYS A 129 3.12 10.48 14.09
CA LYS A 129 3.98 9.71 15.01
C LYS A 129 5.11 8.95 14.31
N CYS A 130 5.04 8.79 13.00
CA CYS A 130 6.07 8.13 12.20
C CYS A 130 6.10 8.66 10.78
N ASP A 131 7.22 8.45 10.11
CA ASP A 131 7.41 8.84 8.71
C ASP A 131 6.99 7.74 7.73
N ILE A 132 7.03 6.48 8.15
CA ILE A 132 6.63 5.31 7.36
C ILE A 132 5.77 4.40 8.22
N GLY A 133 4.59 4.06 7.72
CA GLY A 133 3.67 3.08 8.32
C GLY A 133 3.47 1.88 7.40
N THR A 134 3.21 0.70 7.97
CA THR A 134 2.83 -0.51 7.24
C THR A 134 1.82 -1.30 8.06
N LEU A 135 1.25 -2.36 7.47
CA LEU A 135 0.29 -3.22 8.14
C LEU A 135 0.86 -4.61 8.41
N SER A 136 0.28 -5.28 9.39
CA SER A 136 0.56 -6.68 9.66
C SER A 136 -0.69 -7.41 10.16
N SER A 137 -0.70 -8.73 10.05
CA SER A 137 -1.75 -9.62 10.55
C SER A 137 -1.15 -10.75 11.40
N SER A 138 -1.98 -11.38 12.21
CA SER A 138 -1.60 -12.63 12.84
C SER A 138 -1.45 -13.73 11.79
N PHE A 139 -0.58 -14.70 12.04
CA PHE A 139 -0.52 -15.92 11.27
C PHE A 139 -1.71 -16.82 11.58
N SER A 140 -2.18 -17.55 10.58
CA SER A 140 -3.29 -18.50 10.71
C SER A 140 -2.82 -19.89 11.10
N SER A 141 -1.53 -20.21 10.87
CA SER A 141 -0.94 -21.53 11.15
C SER A 141 0.58 -21.49 11.23
N ASP A 142 1.18 -22.52 11.85
CA ASP A 142 2.64 -22.73 11.87
C ASP A 142 3.22 -22.93 10.47
N LYS A 143 2.44 -23.51 9.54
CA LYS A 143 2.85 -23.64 8.14
C LYS A 143 3.05 -22.28 7.47
N GLU A 144 2.18 -21.33 7.77
CA GLU A 144 2.29 -19.95 7.25
C GLU A 144 3.53 -19.25 7.82
N ILE A 145 3.86 -19.51 9.10
CA ILE A 145 5.09 -19.02 9.73
C ILE A 145 6.33 -19.61 9.06
N ALA A 146 6.33 -20.93 8.79
CA ALA A 146 7.46 -21.62 8.20
C ALA A 146 7.68 -21.27 6.71
N ASP A 147 6.67 -20.74 6.00
CA ASP A 147 6.79 -20.38 4.59
C ASP A 147 7.66 -19.12 4.42
N GLU A 148 8.81 -19.30 3.77
CA GLU A 148 9.76 -18.21 3.46
C GLU A 148 9.22 -17.19 2.44
N ASN A 149 8.14 -17.49 1.74
CA ASN A 149 7.48 -16.52 0.87
C ASN A 149 6.75 -15.45 1.68
N ASN A 150 6.33 -15.78 2.90
CA ASN A 150 5.72 -14.84 3.83
C ASN A 150 6.79 -14.01 4.53
N VAL A 151 6.74 -12.71 4.37
CA VAL A 151 7.60 -11.79 5.12
C VAL A 151 7.03 -11.64 6.52
N LYS A 152 7.91 -11.77 7.52
CA LYS A 152 7.60 -11.54 8.93
C LYS A 152 8.08 -10.15 9.31
N VAL A 153 7.35 -9.48 10.18
CA VAL A 153 7.78 -8.22 10.81
C VAL A 153 7.89 -8.44 12.32
N ALA A 154 9.10 -8.27 12.86
CA ALA A 154 9.33 -8.21 14.29
C ALA A 154 8.97 -6.82 14.83
N VAL A 155 8.36 -6.77 16.01
CA VAL A 155 7.84 -5.55 16.60
C VAL A 155 8.28 -5.39 18.06
N SER A 156 8.34 -4.14 18.53
CA SER A 156 8.82 -3.79 19.88
C SER A 156 7.90 -4.26 21.00
N ASP A 157 6.59 -4.44 20.75
CA ASP A 157 5.61 -4.85 21.73
C ASP A 157 4.51 -5.69 21.06
N LYS A 158 3.69 -6.38 21.88
CA LYS A 158 2.56 -7.17 21.39
C LYS A 158 1.54 -6.27 20.70
N LEU A 159 1.26 -6.55 19.42
CA LEU A 159 0.23 -5.84 18.68
C LEU A 159 -1.15 -6.10 19.29
N LYS A 160 -1.95 -5.05 19.32
CA LYS A 160 -3.38 -5.08 19.66
C LYS A 160 -4.13 -4.49 18.47
N ILE A 161 -5.40 -4.86 18.33
CA ILE A 161 -6.27 -4.31 17.29
C ILE A 161 -6.24 -2.78 17.37
N ASN A 162 -6.05 -2.12 16.23
CA ASN A 162 -5.98 -0.66 16.09
C ASN A 162 -4.87 0.02 16.92
N LYS A 163 -3.81 -0.72 17.28
CA LYS A 163 -2.60 -0.14 17.88
C LYS A 163 -1.40 -0.38 16.98
N PHE A 164 -0.59 0.66 16.86
CA PHE A 164 0.66 0.62 16.13
C PHE A 164 1.83 0.55 17.11
N CYS A 165 2.88 -0.14 16.72
CA CYS A 165 4.15 -0.16 17.44
C CYS A 165 5.30 -0.13 16.44
N GLN A 166 6.50 0.06 16.96
CA GLN A 166 7.68 0.15 16.12
C GLN A 166 8.02 -1.23 15.53
N ALA A 167 8.21 -1.28 14.21
CA ALA A 167 8.85 -2.41 13.54
C ALA A 167 10.34 -2.40 13.87
N ILE A 168 10.88 -3.56 14.24
CA ILE A 168 12.30 -3.74 14.60
C ILE A 168 13.07 -4.34 13.43
N ASP A 169 12.47 -5.33 12.76
CA ASP A 169 13.12 -6.07 11.67
C ASP A 169 12.08 -6.68 10.72
N PHE A 170 12.50 -6.95 9.49
CA PHE A 170 11.72 -7.70 8.49
C PHE A 170 12.55 -8.90 8.05
N PHE A 171 11.99 -10.10 8.14
CA PHE A 171 12.69 -11.33 7.84
C PHE A 171 11.81 -12.37 7.15
N ARG A 172 12.44 -13.35 6.49
CA ARG A 172 11.76 -14.49 5.85
C ARG A 172 12.02 -15.79 6.62
N LYS A 173 13.29 -16.03 6.97
CA LYS A 173 13.72 -17.13 7.84
C LYS A 173 13.90 -16.61 9.25
N GLU A 174 13.53 -17.42 10.23
CA GLU A 174 13.74 -17.09 11.63
C GLU A 174 15.20 -17.37 11.99
N GLU A 175 16.03 -16.33 11.92
CA GLU A 175 17.44 -16.38 12.31
C GLU A 175 17.67 -15.79 13.71
N LYS A 176 16.69 -15.04 14.21
CA LYS A 176 16.73 -14.33 15.50
C LYS A 176 15.47 -14.66 16.30
N ASN A 177 15.64 -14.83 17.61
CA ASN A 177 14.54 -15.17 18.52
C ASN A 177 13.75 -13.92 18.91
N TYR A 178 12.82 -13.47 18.04
CA TYR A 178 11.95 -12.35 18.32
C TYR A 178 10.76 -12.76 19.20
N LYS A 179 10.51 -12.00 20.26
CA LYS A 179 9.40 -12.23 21.17
C LYS A 179 8.03 -12.03 20.52
N TYR A 180 7.93 -11.03 19.64
CA TYR A 180 6.71 -10.69 18.93
C TYR A 180 7.02 -10.48 17.45
N PHE A 181 6.36 -11.22 16.59
CA PHE A 181 6.41 -11.05 15.16
C PHE A 181 5.06 -11.41 14.50
N TYR A 182 4.82 -10.86 13.32
CA TYR A 182 3.54 -10.93 12.61
C TYR A 182 3.77 -11.07 11.12
N HIS A 183 2.74 -11.53 10.39
CA HIS A 183 2.76 -11.55 8.94
C HIS A 183 2.73 -10.10 8.42
N HIS A 184 3.75 -9.69 7.70
CA HIS A 184 3.84 -8.37 7.10
C HIS A 184 2.91 -8.27 5.88
N ILE A 185 2.08 -7.25 5.86
CA ILE A 185 1.21 -6.91 4.73
C ILE A 185 1.88 -5.80 3.93
N GLY A 186 2.15 -6.06 2.64
CA GLY A 186 2.99 -5.23 1.77
C GLY A 186 2.39 -3.88 1.35
N ILE A 187 1.55 -3.26 2.17
CA ILE A 187 1.08 -1.88 2.00
C ILE A 187 1.93 -0.94 2.85
N TYR A 188 2.27 0.23 2.30
CA TYR A 188 3.04 1.25 3.01
C TYR A 188 2.39 2.61 2.87
N ALA A 189 2.48 3.41 3.93
CA ALA A 189 2.17 4.84 3.87
C ALA A 189 3.42 5.63 4.24
N PHE A 190 3.70 6.67 3.48
CA PHE A 190 4.86 7.54 3.63
C PHE A 190 4.40 8.96 3.89
N THR A 191 5.07 9.67 4.79
CA THR A 191 5.00 11.14 4.77
C THR A 191 5.67 11.66 3.50
N ASN A 192 5.32 12.87 3.08
CA ASN A 192 5.96 13.55 1.95
C ASN A 192 7.49 13.58 2.03
N LYS A 193 8.03 13.66 3.26
CA LYS A 193 9.48 13.71 3.49
C LYS A 193 10.17 12.35 3.35
N ALA A 194 9.43 11.26 3.59
CA ALA A 194 9.99 9.92 3.60
C ALA A 194 9.94 9.22 2.24
N LEU A 195 9.12 9.73 1.32
CA LEU A 195 9.03 9.24 -0.05
C LEU A 195 10.04 9.97 -0.95
#